data_2c1b565ed416722d3425cdc48eb6bcd3
#
_entry.id   2c1b565ed416722d3425cdc48eb6bcd3
#
_cell.length_a   1.000
_cell.length_b   1.000
_cell.length_c   1.000
_cell.angle_alpha   90.00
_cell.angle_beta   90.00
_cell.angle_gamma   90.00
#
_symmetry.space_group_name_H-M   'P 1'
#
loop_
_entity.id
_entity.type
_entity.pdbx_description
1 polymer ?
#
loop_
_entity_poly.entity_id
_entity_poly.type
_entity_poly.pdbx_seq_one_letter_code
_entity_poly.pdbx_strand_id
1 'polypeptide(L)'
;MALRREILAWCDETLQVGLFKDYAPNGLQVEGKEEIAKIATSVTASKAAIDFAVEQGADMLLVHHGMFWKSEPVTITGWKKARIETLLQHQINMAGYHLPLDAHPQLGNNAQLAEKLDWVLEKQFGEQNLLNTGRLKTTQTLVQLSERIEAVFGRKPTVIGDLERKIKRIAWCSGGAQGFFQTAVDEGVDAYLTGEISEAQYHLANETGVAFISAGHHATERYGVRALGDAVAEKFGIEVVHFDENNPA
;
A
#
# COMPACT_ATOMS: atom_id res chain seq x y z
N MET A 1 -8.21 -25.97 -0.08
CA MET A 1 -8.67 -25.32 -1.34
C MET A 1 -9.96 -24.58 -1.04
N ALA A 2 -10.12 -23.41 -1.61
CA ALA A 2 -11.31 -22.55 -1.48
C ALA A 2 -11.77 -22.10 -2.87
N LEU A 3 -13.02 -21.71 -3.01
CA LEU A 3 -13.50 -21.18 -4.28
C LEU A 3 -13.08 -19.71 -4.45
N ARG A 4 -12.58 -19.36 -5.65
CA ARG A 4 -12.22 -17.98 -6.01
C ARG A 4 -13.28 -16.96 -5.61
N ARG A 5 -14.54 -17.24 -5.94
CA ARG A 5 -15.67 -16.35 -5.64
C ARG A 5 -15.86 -16.11 -4.14
N GLU A 6 -15.57 -17.11 -3.29
CA GLU A 6 -15.72 -16.97 -1.84
C GLU A 6 -14.60 -16.11 -1.25
N ILE A 7 -13.36 -16.29 -1.75
CA ILE A 7 -12.23 -15.46 -1.38
C ILE A 7 -12.47 -14.00 -1.76
N LEU A 8 -12.87 -13.74 -3.01
CA LEU A 8 -13.13 -12.38 -3.49
C LEU A 8 -14.28 -11.72 -2.74
N ALA A 9 -15.40 -12.43 -2.54
CA ALA A 9 -16.53 -11.90 -1.78
C ALA A 9 -16.14 -11.53 -0.34
N TRP A 10 -15.33 -12.36 0.31
CA TRP A 10 -14.82 -12.07 1.63
C TRP A 10 -13.88 -10.85 1.65
N CYS A 11 -12.98 -10.72 0.67
CA CYS A 11 -12.13 -9.56 0.53
C CYS A 11 -12.95 -8.29 0.30
N ASP A 12 -13.92 -8.32 -0.61
CA ASP A 12 -14.79 -7.19 -0.94
C ASP A 12 -15.58 -6.71 0.29
N GLU A 13 -16.13 -7.64 1.07
CA GLU A 13 -16.84 -7.35 2.31
C GLU A 13 -15.91 -6.80 3.39
N THR A 14 -14.77 -7.47 3.62
CA THR A 14 -13.78 -7.08 4.63
C THR A 14 -13.24 -5.68 4.36
N LEU A 15 -12.86 -5.39 3.13
CA LEU A 15 -12.30 -4.11 2.73
C LEU A 15 -13.37 -3.04 2.43
N GLN A 16 -14.66 -3.41 2.49
CA GLN A 16 -15.78 -2.51 2.20
C GLN A 16 -15.64 -1.78 0.86
N VAL A 17 -15.27 -2.52 -0.18
CA VAL A 17 -14.91 -2.00 -1.51
C VAL A 17 -15.95 -1.01 -2.05
N GLY A 18 -17.25 -1.30 -1.83
CA GLY A 18 -18.35 -0.46 -2.31
C GLY A 18 -18.40 0.97 -1.74
N LEU A 19 -17.64 1.29 -0.70
CA LEU A 19 -17.56 2.63 -0.11
C LEU A 19 -16.57 3.56 -0.83
N PHE A 20 -15.73 3.02 -1.71
CA PHE A 20 -14.63 3.76 -2.32
C PHE A 20 -14.88 4.14 -3.77
N LYS A 21 -14.52 5.36 -4.13
CA LYS A 21 -14.38 5.82 -5.51
C LYS A 21 -12.91 5.74 -5.91
N ASP A 22 -12.56 4.72 -6.67
CA ASP A 22 -11.17 4.40 -6.97
C ASP A 22 -10.79 4.70 -8.44
N TYR A 23 -9.49 4.80 -8.70
CA TYR A 23 -8.88 5.01 -10.03
C TYR A 23 -8.68 3.70 -10.78
N ALA A 24 -8.78 2.57 -10.09
CA ALA A 24 -8.65 1.22 -10.62
C ALA A 24 -9.82 0.35 -10.16
N PRO A 25 -10.16 -0.73 -10.89
CA PRO A 25 -11.11 -1.73 -10.40
C PRO A 25 -10.52 -2.47 -9.20
N ASN A 26 -11.29 -2.57 -8.11
CA ASN A 26 -10.99 -3.46 -7.00
C ASN A 26 -11.61 -4.84 -7.24
N GLY A 27 -10.94 -5.90 -6.79
CA GLY A 27 -11.35 -7.29 -7.01
C GLY A 27 -10.67 -7.95 -8.19
N LEU A 28 -11.34 -8.94 -8.81
CA LEU A 28 -10.81 -9.73 -9.92
C LEU A 28 -10.58 -8.87 -11.17
N GLN A 29 -9.39 -8.94 -11.73
CA GLN A 29 -9.02 -8.24 -12.96
C GLN A 29 -8.64 -9.18 -14.11
N VAL A 30 -8.05 -10.34 -13.81
CA VAL A 30 -7.81 -11.41 -14.78
C VAL A 30 -8.30 -12.72 -14.20
N GLU A 31 -9.12 -13.42 -14.95
CA GLU A 31 -9.73 -14.68 -14.52
C GLU A 31 -8.86 -15.87 -14.87
N GLY A 32 -8.68 -16.78 -13.89
CA GLY A 32 -8.00 -18.05 -13.99
C GLY A 32 -8.84 -19.20 -13.43
N LYS A 33 -8.22 -20.08 -12.61
CA LYS A 33 -8.87 -21.24 -12.00
C LYS A 33 -9.98 -20.84 -11.02
N GLU A 34 -11.01 -21.67 -10.89
CA GLU A 34 -12.06 -21.52 -9.89
C GLU A 34 -11.61 -21.95 -8.49
N GLU A 35 -10.83 -23.04 -8.40
CA GLU A 35 -10.33 -23.55 -7.13
C GLU A 35 -8.95 -22.98 -6.82
N ILE A 36 -8.80 -22.45 -5.62
CA ILE A 36 -7.58 -21.81 -5.13
C ILE A 36 -7.01 -22.61 -3.97
N ALA A 37 -5.80 -23.09 -4.14
CA ALA A 37 -5.03 -23.76 -3.09
C ALA A 37 -3.89 -22.86 -2.59
N LYS A 38 -3.35 -22.00 -3.48
CA LYS A 38 -2.19 -21.16 -3.20
C LYS A 38 -2.34 -19.76 -3.79
N ILE A 39 -2.03 -18.74 -3.00
CA ILE A 39 -2.00 -17.34 -3.41
C ILE A 39 -0.58 -16.80 -3.31
N ALA A 40 -0.12 -16.09 -4.33
CA ALA A 40 1.03 -15.18 -4.25
C ALA A 40 0.53 -13.76 -3.99
N THR A 41 1.21 -13.00 -3.14
CA THR A 41 0.93 -11.57 -2.94
C THR A 41 2.09 -10.70 -3.38
N SER A 42 1.80 -9.51 -3.88
CA SER A 42 2.79 -8.48 -4.21
C SER A 42 2.16 -7.09 -4.13
N VAL A 43 2.98 -6.04 -3.97
CA VAL A 43 2.47 -4.66 -4.07
C VAL A 43 1.90 -4.41 -5.46
N THR A 44 2.63 -4.73 -6.50
CA THR A 44 2.27 -4.43 -7.89
C THR A 44 2.23 -5.69 -8.75
N ALA A 45 1.26 -5.77 -9.68
CA ALA A 45 1.19 -6.81 -10.72
C ALA A 45 2.30 -6.62 -11.76
N SER A 46 3.57 -6.62 -11.31
CA SER A 46 4.75 -6.53 -12.18
C SER A 46 4.99 -7.85 -12.93
N LYS A 47 5.83 -7.82 -13.98
CA LYS A 47 6.22 -9.07 -14.66
C LYS A 47 6.95 -10.01 -13.69
N ALA A 48 7.81 -9.46 -12.81
CA ALA A 48 8.52 -10.23 -11.80
C ALA A 48 7.57 -10.89 -10.78
N ALA A 49 6.55 -10.17 -10.33
CA ALA A 49 5.53 -10.73 -9.43
C ALA A 49 4.71 -11.85 -10.10
N ILE A 50 4.39 -11.69 -11.39
CA ILE A 50 3.67 -12.72 -12.17
C ILE A 50 4.56 -13.95 -12.37
N ASP A 51 5.85 -13.77 -12.72
CA ASP A 51 6.79 -14.88 -12.87
C ASP A 51 6.99 -15.62 -11.55
N PHE A 52 7.12 -14.90 -10.44
CA PHE A 52 7.14 -15.50 -9.11
C PHE A 52 5.87 -16.33 -8.84
N ALA A 53 4.68 -15.83 -9.15
CA ALA A 53 3.44 -16.58 -8.98
C ALA A 53 3.43 -17.87 -9.80
N VAL A 54 3.95 -17.85 -11.04
CA VAL A 54 4.13 -19.04 -11.88
C VAL A 54 5.10 -20.02 -11.24
N GLU A 55 6.29 -19.56 -10.82
CA GLU A 55 7.33 -20.38 -10.19
C GLU A 55 6.86 -21.05 -8.91
N GLN A 56 6.03 -20.34 -8.12
CA GLN A 56 5.46 -20.87 -6.89
C GLN A 56 4.25 -21.78 -7.14
N GLY A 57 3.77 -21.92 -8.37
CA GLY A 57 2.55 -22.66 -8.68
C GLY A 57 1.30 -22.06 -8.05
N ALA A 58 1.24 -20.73 -7.91
CA ALA A 58 0.11 -20.05 -7.33
C ALA A 58 -1.10 -20.07 -8.29
N ASP A 59 -2.30 -20.19 -7.74
CA ASP A 59 -3.56 -20.15 -8.48
C ASP A 59 -4.13 -18.72 -8.57
N MET A 60 -3.63 -17.81 -7.70
CA MET A 60 -4.01 -16.40 -7.67
C MET A 60 -2.79 -15.52 -7.32
N LEU A 61 -2.68 -14.38 -8.00
CA LEU A 61 -1.83 -13.26 -7.63
C LEU A 61 -2.73 -12.16 -7.05
N LEU A 62 -2.57 -11.88 -5.76
CA LEU A 62 -3.28 -10.82 -5.04
C LEU A 62 -2.35 -9.62 -4.88
N VAL A 63 -2.77 -8.44 -5.36
CA VAL A 63 -1.93 -7.24 -5.40
C VAL A 63 -2.64 -6.02 -4.82
N HIS A 64 -1.86 -5.01 -4.50
CA HIS A 64 -2.36 -3.66 -4.24
C HIS A 64 -2.55 -2.89 -5.56
N HIS A 65 -1.54 -2.85 -6.41
CA HIS A 65 -1.58 -2.20 -7.72
C HIS A 65 -1.85 -3.22 -8.83
N GLY A 66 -3.05 -3.19 -9.39
CA GLY A 66 -3.42 -3.99 -10.55
C GLY A 66 -2.91 -3.42 -11.88
N MET A 67 -3.57 -3.80 -12.98
CA MET A 67 -3.13 -3.45 -14.35
C MET A 67 -4.11 -2.54 -15.13
N PHE A 68 -5.24 -2.16 -14.54
CA PHE A 68 -6.30 -1.46 -15.27
C PHE A 68 -6.64 -0.12 -14.60
N TRP A 69 -5.78 0.88 -14.84
CA TRP A 69 -5.95 2.23 -14.31
C TRP A 69 -6.80 3.08 -15.26
N LYS A 70 -7.68 3.93 -14.71
CA LYS A 70 -8.52 4.85 -15.50
C LYS A 70 -7.72 5.81 -16.39
N SER A 71 -6.49 6.12 -16.01
CA SER A 71 -5.59 7.01 -16.74
C SER A 71 -4.76 6.31 -17.82
N GLU A 72 -4.79 4.96 -17.90
CA GLU A 72 -4.02 4.18 -18.85
C GLU A 72 -4.83 3.76 -20.06
N PRO A 73 -4.15 3.52 -21.22
CA PRO A 73 -4.80 2.94 -22.39
C PRO A 73 -5.44 1.58 -22.07
N VAL A 74 -6.68 1.38 -22.54
CA VAL A 74 -7.42 0.13 -22.36
C VAL A 74 -6.90 -1.01 -23.25
N THR A 75 -6.03 -0.70 -24.23
CA THR A 75 -5.52 -1.66 -25.19
C THR A 75 -4.52 -2.63 -24.57
N ILE A 76 -4.65 -3.92 -24.94
CA ILE A 76 -3.79 -5.00 -24.45
C ILE A 76 -2.64 -5.20 -25.46
N THR A 77 -1.60 -4.40 -25.35
CA THR A 77 -0.42 -4.42 -26.21
C THR A 77 0.87 -4.32 -25.38
N GLY A 78 2.02 -4.61 -25.99
CA GLY A 78 3.34 -4.46 -25.38
C GLY A 78 3.48 -5.19 -24.04
N TRP A 79 3.95 -4.49 -23.03
CA TRP A 79 4.18 -5.03 -21.69
C TRP A 79 2.88 -5.51 -21.01
N LYS A 80 1.76 -4.82 -21.22
CA LYS A 80 0.45 -5.21 -20.68
C LYS A 80 -0.01 -6.55 -21.28
N LYS A 81 0.17 -6.74 -22.60
CA LYS A 81 -0.10 -8.03 -23.27
C LYS A 81 0.74 -9.15 -22.66
N ALA A 82 2.06 -8.93 -22.50
CA ALA A 82 2.94 -9.95 -21.97
C ALA A 82 2.56 -10.42 -20.55
N ARG A 83 2.15 -9.51 -19.68
CA ARG A 83 1.66 -9.83 -18.34
C ARG A 83 0.36 -10.65 -18.37
N ILE A 84 -0.62 -10.19 -19.13
CA ILE A 84 -1.93 -10.85 -19.24
C ILE A 84 -1.79 -12.22 -19.89
N GLU A 85 -1.00 -12.34 -20.94
CA GLU A 85 -0.73 -13.61 -21.64
C GLU A 85 -0.15 -14.65 -20.67
N THR A 86 0.83 -14.29 -19.84
CA THR A 86 1.40 -15.19 -18.84
C THR A 86 0.35 -15.65 -17.82
N LEU A 87 -0.48 -14.74 -17.30
CA LEU A 87 -1.55 -15.10 -16.37
C LEU A 87 -2.55 -16.08 -16.97
N LEU A 88 -3.01 -15.81 -18.21
CA LEU A 88 -3.98 -16.66 -18.92
C LEU A 88 -3.38 -18.03 -19.27
N GLN A 89 -2.13 -18.09 -19.75
CA GLN A 89 -1.46 -19.36 -20.08
C GLN A 89 -1.33 -20.29 -18.86
N HIS A 90 -1.08 -19.72 -17.68
CA HIS A 90 -0.94 -20.46 -16.42
C HIS A 90 -2.23 -20.55 -15.62
N GLN A 91 -3.34 -20.00 -16.15
CA GLN A 91 -4.64 -19.97 -15.47
C GLN A 91 -4.58 -19.35 -14.06
N ILE A 92 -3.73 -18.33 -13.88
CA ILE A 92 -3.56 -17.61 -12.61
C ILE A 92 -4.57 -16.46 -12.57
N ASN A 93 -5.37 -16.41 -11.52
CA ASN A 93 -6.22 -15.27 -11.25
C ASN A 93 -5.35 -14.07 -10.86
N MET A 94 -5.72 -12.86 -11.26
CA MET A 94 -5.13 -11.64 -10.72
C MET A 94 -6.23 -10.76 -10.13
N ALA A 95 -6.14 -10.47 -8.84
CA ALA A 95 -7.05 -9.58 -8.13
C ALA A 95 -6.25 -8.45 -7.47
N GLY A 96 -6.81 -7.24 -7.50
CA GLY A 96 -6.17 -6.07 -6.90
C GLY A 96 -7.11 -5.33 -5.95
N TYR A 97 -6.58 -4.81 -4.83
CA TYR A 97 -7.30 -3.97 -3.89
C TYR A 97 -6.45 -2.74 -3.58
N HIS A 98 -6.91 -1.57 -4.02
CA HIS A 98 -6.19 -0.30 -3.93
C HIS A 98 -6.67 0.55 -2.74
N LEU A 99 -7.38 1.66 -2.94
CA LEU A 99 -7.79 2.55 -1.84
C LEU A 99 -8.54 1.85 -0.68
N PRO A 100 -9.38 0.83 -0.91
CA PRO A 100 -9.98 0.08 0.20
C PRO A 100 -8.93 -0.59 1.10
N LEU A 101 -7.83 -1.07 0.52
CA LEU A 101 -6.74 -1.67 1.29
C LEU A 101 -5.89 -0.60 2.00
N ASP A 102 -5.73 0.60 1.44
CA ASP A 102 -5.05 1.69 2.17
C ASP A 102 -5.80 2.09 3.43
N ALA A 103 -7.12 2.20 3.34
CA ALA A 103 -7.98 2.73 4.40
C ALA A 103 -8.37 1.71 5.47
N HIS A 104 -8.23 0.40 5.22
CA HIS A 104 -8.72 -0.61 6.17
C HIS A 104 -8.04 -0.47 7.55
N PRO A 105 -8.81 -0.39 8.66
CA PRO A 105 -8.28 0.03 9.97
C PRO A 105 -7.34 -0.97 10.65
N GLN A 106 -7.21 -2.19 10.14
CA GLN A 106 -6.34 -3.24 10.67
C GLN A 106 -5.39 -3.79 9.61
N LEU A 107 -5.91 -4.23 8.46
CA LEU A 107 -5.12 -4.86 7.39
C LEU A 107 -4.49 -3.83 6.45
N GLY A 108 -4.96 -2.59 6.48
CA GLY A 108 -4.59 -1.56 5.51
C GLY A 108 -3.15 -1.10 5.60
N ASN A 109 -2.61 -0.60 4.48
CA ASN A 109 -1.26 -0.08 4.41
C ASN A 109 -0.99 0.93 5.54
N ASN A 110 -1.90 1.87 5.76
CA ASN A 110 -1.75 2.91 6.78
C ASN A 110 -1.78 2.36 8.21
N ALA A 111 -2.64 1.38 8.49
CA ALA A 111 -2.69 0.73 9.79
C ALA A 111 -1.40 -0.07 10.05
N GLN A 112 -0.94 -0.80 9.05
CA GLN A 112 0.28 -1.57 9.13
C GLN A 112 1.54 -0.70 9.27
N LEU A 113 1.56 0.51 8.65
CA LEU A 113 2.64 1.48 8.88
C LEU A 113 2.70 1.91 10.35
N ALA A 114 1.57 2.21 10.96
CA ALA A 114 1.51 2.56 12.38
C ALA A 114 2.05 1.43 13.26
N GLU A 115 1.68 0.19 12.97
CA GLU A 115 2.18 -0.99 13.69
C GLU A 115 3.68 -1.17 13.55
N LYS A 116 4.22 -1.12 12.32
CA LYS A 116 5.66 -1.30 12.05
C LYS A 116 6.52 -0.19 12.65
N LEU A 117 6.03 1.05 12.66
CA LEU A 117 6.72 2.20 13.21
C LEU A 117 6.44 2.42 14.70
N ASP A 118 5.57 1.58 15.29
CA ASP A 118 5.17 1.64 16.69
C ASP A 118 4.50 2.99 17.06
N TRP A 119 3.63 3.48 16.14
CA TRP A 119 2.84 4.68 16.34
C TRP A 119 1.47 4.36 16.92
N VAL A 120 0.89 5.31 17.63
CA VAL A 120 -0.48 5.21 18.13
C VAL A 120 -1.40 5.92 17.15
N LEU A 121 -2.20 5.14 16.41
CA LEU A 121 -3.25 5.69 15.55
C LEU A 121 -4.36 6.28 16.42
N GLU A 122 -4.76 7.53 16.16
CA GLU A 122 -5.81 8.23 16.90
C GLU A 122 -7.08 8.41 16.06
N LYS A 123 -6.94 8.78 14.78
CA LYS A 123 -8.08 8.85 13.86
C LYS A 123 -7.67 8.73 12.40
N GLN A 124 -8.64 8.35 11.58
CA GLN A 124 -8.59 8.48 10.13
C GLN A 124 -9.35 9.74 9.71
N PHE A 125 -8.90 10.43 8.65
CA PHE A 125 -9.49 11.70 8.21
C PHE A 125 -9.21 11.97 6.73
N GLY A 126 -9.65 13.14 6.25
CA GLY A 126 -9.46 13.57 4.87
C GLY A 126 -10.37 12.82 3.88
N GLU A 127 -10.00 12.88 2.60
CA GLU A 127 -10.78 12.25 1.53
C GLU A 127 -10.84 10.74 1.72
N GLN A 128 -12.03 10.17 1.72
CA GLN A 128 -12.32 8.74 1.89
C GLN A 128 -11.62 8.10 3.10
N ASN A 129 -11.26 8.89 4.14
CA ASN A 129 -10.54 8.45 5.33
C ASN A 129 -9.15 7.84 5.04
N LEU A 130 -8.49 8.28 3.97
CA LEU A 130 -7.18 7.77 3.56
C LEU A 130 -6.03 8.29 4.42
N LEU A 131 -6.17 9.49 5.01
CA LEU A 131 -5.15 10.02 5.91
C LEU A 131 -5.35 9.49 7.32
N ASN A 132 -4.24 9.29 7.99
CA ASN A 132 -4.21 8.88 9.39
C ASN A 132 -3.45 9.92 10.21
N THR A 133 -3.88 10.16 11.44
CA THR A 133 -3.16 10.98 12.40
C THR A 133 -3.05 10.26 13.73
N GLY A 134 -2.00 10.58 14.45
CA GLY A 134 -1.72 9.98 15.73
C GLY A 134 -0.43 10.53 16.33
N ARG A 135 0.20 9.74 17.16
CA ARG A 135 1.39 10.16 17.89
C ARG A 135 2.45 9.07 17.99
N LEU A 136 3.68 9.50 18.09
CA LEU A 136 4.78 8.63 18.49
C LEU A 136 4.60 8.25 19.98
N LYS A 137 4.89 7.01 20.35
CA LYS A 137 4.87 6.59 21.76
C LYS A 137 5.85 7.40 22.61
N THR A 138 7.01 7.71 22.03
CA THR A 138 8.03 8.57 22.64
C THR A 138 8.38 9.69 21.68
N THR A 139 8.42 10.92 22.18
CA THR A 139 8.86 12.09 21.40
C THR A 139 10.31 11.89 20.92
N GLN A 140 10.56 12.08 19.63
CA GLN A 140 11.85 11.93 18.98
C GLN A 140 12.20 13.22 18.23
N THR A 141 13.47 13.43 17.93
CA THR A 141 13.85 14.44 16.94
C THR A 141 13.53 13.94 15.53
N LEU A 142 13.43 14.84 14.57
CA LEU A 142 13.18 14.48 13.17
C LEU A 142 14.29 13.57 12.61
N VAL A 143 15.55 13.78 13.01
CA VAL A 143 16.65 12.89 12.61
C VAL A 143 16.47 11.49 13.20
N GLN A 144 16.12 11.35 14.49
CA GLN A 144 15.87 10.03 15.11
C GLN A 144 14.69 9.31 14.46
N LEU A 145 13.64 10.05 14.12
CA LEU A 145 12.49 9.49 13.40
C LEU A 145 12.88 9.00 11.99
N SER A 146 13.70 9.79 11.27
CA SER A 146 14.24 9.40 9.96
C SER A 146 15.06 8.11 10.02
N GLU A 147 15.95 8.00 10.98
CA GLU A 147 16.77 6.80 11.20
C GLU A 147 15.91 5.55 11.52
N ARG A 148 14.87 5.73 12.33
CA ARG A 148 13.91 4.65 12.62
C ARG A 148 13.15 4.21 11.37
N ILE A 149 12.68 5.16 10.55
CA ILE A 149 12.01 4.87 9.28
C ILE A 149 12.94 4.12 8.34
N GLU A 150 14.19 4.57 8.21
CA GLU A 150 15.22 3.90 7.41
C GLU A 150 15.45 2.45 7.87
N ALA A 151 15.56 2.23 9.17
CA ALA A 151 15.76 0.90 9.74
C ALA A 151 14.58 -0.05 9.48
N VAL A 152 13.33 0.46 9.51
CA VAL A 152 12.12 -0.34 9.26
C VAL A 152 11.92 -0.64 7.78
N PHE A 153 12.16 0.33 6.91
CA PHE A 153 11.86 0.18 5.47
C PHE A 153 13.06 -0.30 4.65
N GLY A 154 14.28 -0.27 5.23
CA GLY A 154 15.49 -0.65 4.53
C GLY A 154 15.94 0.38 3.48
N ARG A 155 15.37 1.61 3.54
CA ARG A 155 15.74 2.71 2.64
C ARG A 155 15.73 4.05 3.39
N LYS A 156 16.65 4.92 3.01
CA LYS A 156 16.75 6.26 3.56
C LYS A 156 15.60 7.14 3.04
N PRO A 157 14.77 7.73 3.93
CA PRO A 157 13.73 8.65 3.48
C PRO A 157 14.32 9.99 3.05
N THR A 158 13.60 10.71 2.19
CA THR A 158 13.81 12.14 1.96
C THR A 158 13.10 12.93 3.03
N VAL A 159 13.81 13.79 3.75
CA VAL A 159 13.28 14.55 4.89
C VAL A 159 13.48 16.04 4.66
N ILE A 160 12.41 16.82 4.84
CA ILE A 160 12.42 18.28 4.78
C ILE A 160 11.96 18.83 6.13
N GLY A 161 12.75 19.71 6.71
CA GLY A 161 12.47 20.35 7.99
C GLY A 161 13.70 20.45 8.89
N ASP A 162 13.54 21.06 10.06
CA ASP A 162 14.58 21.13 11.07
C ASP A 162 14.80 19.75 11.73
N LEU A 163 16.00 19.19 11.55
CA LEU A 163 16.35 17.85 12.03
C LEU A 163 16.30 17.71 13.55
N GLU A 164 16.49 18.78 14.30
CA GLU A 164 16.44 18.81 15.77
C GLU A 164 15.02 19.04 16.31
N ARG A 165 14.07 19.37 15.43
CA ARG A 165 12.66 19.55 15.83
C ARG A 165 12.13 18.29 16.51
N LYS A 166 11.44 18.51 17.64
CA LYS A 166 10.75 17.42 18.35
C LYS A 166 9.44 17.07 17.66
N ILE A 167 9.28 15.81 17.33
CA ILE A 167 8.11 15.22 16.70
C ILE A 167 7.37 14.38 17.74
N LYS A 168 6.11 14.67 17.95
CA LYS A 168 5.21 13.92 18.80
C LYS A 168 3.92 13.54 18.05
N ARG A 169 3.28 14.51 17.39
CA ARG A 169 2.10 14.28 16.54
C ARG A 169 2.52 14.12 15.10
N ILE A 170 1.95 13.12 14.44
CA ILE A 170 2.28 12.79 13.05
C ILE A 170 1.01 12.45 12.29
N ALA A 171 0.94 12.86 11.02
CA ALA A 171 -0.02 12.34 10.06
C ALA A 171 0.72 11.51 9.01
N TRP A 172 0.03 10.55 8.40
CA TRP A 172 0.60 9.73 7.33
C TRP A 172 -0.45 9.23 6.36
N CYS A 173 0.00 8.96 5.15
CA CYS A 173 -0.74 8.27 4.11
C CYS A 173 0.27 7.57 3.20
N SER A 174 0.09 6.26 2.95
CA SER A 174 0.95 5.45 2.08
C SER A 174 0.95 5.94 0.64
N GLY A 175 1.91 5.50 -0.15
CA GLY A 175 1.98 5.72 -1.59
C GLY A 175 2.17 7.17 -2.04
N GLY A 176 1.54 7.53 -3.14
CA GLY A 176 1.64 8.84 -3.77
C GLY A 176 0.72 9.92 -3.18
N ALA A 177 0.77 10.13 -1.86
CA ALA A 177 -0.15 11.02 -1.14
C ALA A 177 0.45 12.39 -0.77
N GLN A 178 1.50 12.84 -1.47
CA GLN A 178 2.13 14.14 -1.25
C GLN A 178 1.16 15.32 -1.42
N GLY A 179 0.12 15.17 -2.23
CA GLY A 179 -0.91 16.19 -2.43
C GLY A 179 -1.74 16.49 -1.18
N PHE A 180 -1.78 15.59 -0.20
CA PHE A 180 -2.51 15.79 1.05
C PHE A 180 -1.71 16.54 2.13
N PHE A 181 -0.51 17.02 1.83
CA PHE A 181 0.33 17.66 2.84
C PHE A 181 -0.33 18.87 3.50
N GLN A 182 -1.03 19.74 2.74
CA GLN A 182 -1.76 20.86 3.34
C GLN A 182 -2.83 20.38 4.32
N THR A 183 -3.55 19.32 4.00
CA THR A 183 -4.56 18.74 4.92
C THR A 183 -3.92 18.23 6.22
N ALA A 184 -2.71 17.69 6.15
CA ALA A 184 -1.95 17.30 7.34
C ALA A 184 -1.46 18.52 8.15
N VAL A 185 -1.03 19.59 7.48
CA VAL A 185 -0.67 20.87 8.13
C VAL A 185 -1.85 21.44 8.91
N ASP A 186 -3.03 21.47 8.30
CA ASP A 186 -4.27 21.99 8.90
C ASP A 186 -4.73 21.13 10.11
N GLU A 187 -4.36 19.84 10.15
CA GLU A 187 -4.59 18.95 11.30
C GLU A 187 -3.70 19.30 12.51
N GLY A 188 -2.69 20.15 12.35
CA GLY A 188 -1.81 20.63 13.40
C GLY A 188 -0.82 19.57 13.90
N VAL A 189 -0.23 18.81 12.99
CA VAL A 189 0.81 17.82 13.29
C VAL A 189 2.21 18.42 13.24
N ASP A 190 3.19 17.72 13.82
CA ASP A 190 4.60 18.10 13.74
C ASP A 190 5.27 17.63 12.46
N ALA A 191 4.80 16.50 11.91
CA ALA A 191 5.34 15.89 10.71
C ALA A 191 4.26 15.17 9.89
N TYR A 192 4.50 15.03 8.58
CA TYR A 192 3.71 14.21 7.66
C TYR A 192 4.61 13.22 6.93
N LEU A 193 4.19 11.95 6.89
CA LEU A 193 4.86 10.88 6.15
C LEU A 193 3.99 10.40 4.99
N THR A 194 4.62 10.24 3.83
CA THR A 194 4.03 9.57 2.65
C THR A 194 5.12 8.86 1.84
N GLY A 195 4.78 8.22 0.74
CA GLY A 195 5.76 7.54 -0.12
C GLY A 195 6.51 8.45 -1.07
N GLU A 196 5.86 9.49 -1.59
CA GLU A 196 6.43 10.36 -2.64
C GLU A 196 6.60 11.81 -2.20
N ILE A 197 7.39 12.57 -2.98
CA ILE A 197 7.56 14.02 -2.83
C ILE A 197 7.54 14.69 -4.21
N SER A 198 6.97 15.88 -4.29
CA SER A 198 7.09 16.79 -5.42
C SER A 198 7.75 18.10 -4.97
N GLU A 199 8.14 18.95 -5.89
CA GLU A 199 8.87 20.19 -5.62
C GLU A 199 8.16 21.12 -4.61
N ALA A 200 6.84 21.24 -4.74
CA ALA A 200 6.04 22.12 -3.88
C ALA A 200 6.12 21.79 -2.39
N GLN A 201 6.27 20.50 -2.01
CA GLN A 201 6.35 20.09 -0.60
C GLN A 201 7.60 20.63 0.10
N TYR A 202 8.69 20.84 -0.63
CA TYR A 202 9.89 21.48 -0.08
C TYR A 202 9.58 22.89 0.45
N HIS A 203 8.93 23.71 -0.35
CA HIS A 203 8.59 25.09 0.04
C HIS A 203 7.57 25.09 1.18
N LEU A 204 6.50 24.33 1.04
CA LEU A 204 5.43 24.26 2.05
C LEU A 204 5.95 23.78 3.42
N ALA A 205 6.84 22.79 3.46
CA ALA A 205 7.43 22.32 4.71
C ALA A 205 8.25 23.41 5.41
N ASN A 206 9.07 24.14 4.64
CA ASN A 206 9.87 25.25 5.20
C ASN A 206 9.03 26.44 5.66
N GLU A 207 7.93 26.77 4.98
CA GLU A 207 7.07 27.90 5.28
C GLU A 207 6.14 27.61 6.46
N THR A 208 5.61 26.39 6.57
CA THR A 208 4.70 25.98 7.66
C THR A 208 5.45 25.50 8.90
N GLY A 209 6.70 25.08 8.73
CA GLY A 209 7.49 24.43 9.78
C GLY A 209 7.03 23.00 10.10
N VAL A 210 6.04 22.42 9.39
CA VAL A 210 5.68 20.99 9.52
C VAL A 210 6.66 20.17 8.71
N ALA A 211 7.31 19.18 9.32
CA ALA A 211 8.26 18.33 8.63
C ALA A 211 7.58 17.44 7.59
N PHE A 212 8.22 17.27 6.43
CA PHE A 212 7.77 16.35 5.38
C PHE A 212 8.72 15.18 5.24
N ILE A 213 8.19 13.94 5.16
CA ILE A 213 8.97 12.72 5.05
C ILE A 213 8.43 11.90 3.88
N SER A 214 9.28 11.68 2.86
CA SER A 214 9.00 10.76 1.75
C SER A 214 9.79 9.47 1.96
N ALA A 215 9.07 8.38 2.23
CA ALA A 215 9.67 7.12 2.66
C ALA A 215 9.68 6.02 1.58
N GLY A 216 9.17 6.31 0.37
CA GLY A 216 9.07 5.41 -0.77
C GLY A 216 7.65 4.89 -0.98
N HIS A 217 7.17 4.99 -2.21
CA HIS A 217 5.82 4.54 -2.58
C HIS A 217 5.67 3.05 -2.28
N HIS A 218 6.46 2.22 -2.92
CA HIS A 218 6.46 0.76 -2.70
C HIS A 218 6.72 0.39 -1.23
N ALA A 219 7.70 1.06 -0.59
CA ALA A 219 8.08 0.75 0.78
C ALA A 219 6.96 1.01 1.80
N THR A 220 6.11 2.00 1.55
CA THR A 220 4.96 2.32 2.41
C THR A 220 3.74 1.44 2.16
N GLU A 221 3.70 0.67 1.07
CA GLU A 221 2.53 -0.13 0.66
C GLU A 221 2.75 -1.65 0.69
N ARG A 222 3.95 -2.12 1.07
CA ARG A 222 4.26 -3.56 1.07
C ARG A 222 3.59 -4.36 2.18
N TYR A 223 3.06 -3.71 3.20
CA TYR A 223 2.55 -4.39 4.39
C TYR A 223 1.07 -4.74 4.30
N GLY A 224 0.24 -3.92 3.67
CA GLY A 224 -1.20 -4.14 3.58
C GLY A 224 -1.56 -5.39 2.79
N VAL A 225 -0.97 -5.58 1.61
CA VAL A 225 -1.25 -6.75 0.79
C VAL A 225 -0.77 -8.05 1.45
N ARG A 226 0.31 -8.00 2.24
CA ARG A 226 0.75 -9.14 3.06
C ARG A 226 -0.26 -9.46 4.15
N ALA A 227 -0.67 -8.46 4.91
CA ALA A 227 -1.67 -8.62 5.98
C ALA A 227 -3.00 -9.17 5.42
N LEU A 228 -3.44 -8.70 4.25
CA LEU A 228 -4.62 -9.22 3.58
C LEU A 228 -4.41 -10.69 3.16
N GLY A 229 -3.26 -11.03 2.58
CA GLY A 229 -2.92 -12.40 2.22
C GLY A 229 -2.91 -13.34 3.42
N ASP A 230 -2.28 -12.93 4.53
CA ASP A 230 -2.25 -13.70 5.77
C ASP A 230 -3.65 -13.92 6.35
N ALA A 231 -4.51 -12.90 6.31
CA ALA A 231 -5.90 -13.01 6.75
C ALA A 231 -6.73 -13.96 5.86
N VAL A 232 -6.48 -13.96 4.55
CA VAL A 232 -7.08 -14.93 3.60
C VAL A 232 -6.58 -16.34 3.91
N ALA A 233 -5.27 -16.52 4.17
CA ALA A 233 -4.70 -17.83 4.55
C ALA A 233 -5.37 -18.39 5.81
N GLU A 234 -5.49 -17.56 6.83
CA GLU A 234 -6.17 -17.95 8.10
C GLU A 234 -7.65 -18.30 7.87
N LYS A 235 -8.37 -17.46 7.12
CA LYS A 235 -9.81 -17.62 6.89
C LYS A 235 -10.17 -18.88 6.11
N PHE A 236 -9.37 -19.22 5.08
CA PHE A 236 -9.70 -20.28 4.13
C PHE A 236 -8.82 -21.52 4.24
N GLY A 237 -7.80 -21.50 5.10
CA GLY A 237 -6.87 -22.63 5.28
C GLY A 237 -6.08 -22.94 4.01
N ILE A 238 -5.63 -21.90 3.27
CA ILE A 238 -4.86 -22.02 2.03
C ILE A 238 -3.46 -21.46 2.20
N GLU A 239 -2.55 -21.87 1.32
CA GLU A 239 -1.17 -21.41 1.33
C GLU A 239 -1.07 -19.99 0.75
N VAL A 240 -0.28 -19.14 1.40
CA VAL A 240 0.05 -17.80 0.88
C VAL A 240 1.56 -17.61 0.91
N VAL A 241 2.11 -17.07 -0.19
CA VAL A 241 3.52 -16.71 -0.35
C VAL A 241 3.63 -15.24 -0.74
N HIS A 242 4.65 -14.56 -0.24
CA HIS A 242 4.80 -13.11 -0.44
C HIS A 242 6.01 -12.83 -1.34
N PHE A 243 5.80 -12.01 -2.37
CA PHE A 243 6.84 -11.44 -3.21
C PHE A 243 7.05 -9.98 -2.84
N ASP A 244 8.29 -9.61 -2.52
CA ASP A 244 8.70 -8.24 -2.26
C ASP A 244 9.74 -7.83 -3.29
N GLU A 245 9.39 -6.89 -4.15
CA GLU A 245 10.25 -6.40 -5.21
C GLU A 245 11.21 -5.33 -4.66
N ASN A 246 12.49 -5.39 -5.01
CA ASN A 246 13.44 -4.35 -4.65
C ASN A 246 13.20 -3.09 -5.49
N ASN A 247 12.10 -2.39 -5.21
CA ASN A 247 11.67 -1.18 -5.90
C ASN A 247 12.22 0.05 -5.16
N PRO A 248 13.01 0.91 -5.83
CA PRO A 248 13.58 2.12 -5.21
C PRO A 248 12.59 3.30 -5.06
N ALA A 249 11.38 3.23 -5.65
CA ALA A 249 10.37 4.28 -5.59
C ALA A 249 9.58 4.28 -4.28
#